data_67c185eff8f806da4b7be917d394a631
#
_entry.id   67c185eff8f806da4b7be917d394a631
#
_cell.length_a   1.000
_cell.length_b   1.000
_cell.length_c   1.000
_cell.angle_alpha   90.00
_cell.angle_beta   90.00
_cell.angle_gamma   90.00
#
_symmetry.space_group_name_H-M   'P 1'
#
loop_
_entity.id
_entity.type
_entity.pdbx_description
1 polymer ?
#
loop_
_entity_poly.entity_id
_entity_poly.type
_entity_poly.pdbx_seq_one_letter_code
_entity_poly.pdbx_strand_id
1 'polypeptide(L)'
;MILHRRKQQVVDLPPKQRRLHPVALSEAELTGFDHRVELVLDHYWRRLQLGEVRRDAEHLALLTSMRQIAAEFKLPAARQLVESLRRQGEAVVLFSGFVAPLQLLQQTLGGELLTGRQRPAERQESVDRFQQGQNDCLLATFGTGALGFTLHRARHVVLLERPWTPGDLDQAEDRCHRLGMGDGLTCHWLQLGAADQLVDGLLASKAERIEVLLGPRRLSLQRQSLPAMVRDCLQLL
;
A
#
# COMPACT_ATOMS: atom_id res chain seq x y z
N MET A 1 -23.63 -17.78 -14.60
CA MET A 1 -23.69 -17.73 -13.11
C MET A 1 -22.27 -17.64 -12.60
N ILE A 2 -21.87 -16.53 -11.99
CA ILE A 2 -20.51 -16.37 -11.41
C ILE A 2 -20.63 -16.77 -9.93
N LEU A 3 -19.95 -17.83 -9.51
CA LEU A 3 -19.88 -18.26 -8.12
C LEU A 3 -18.71 -17.54 -7.45
N HIS A 4 -18.99 -16.55 -6.61
CA HIS A 4 -17.98 -15.87 -5.80
C HIS A 4 -18.01 -16.45 -4.38
N ARG A 5 -16.90 -17.05 -3.95
CA ARG A 5 -16.71 -17.52 -2.56
C ARG A 5 -15.62 -16.71 -1.89
N ARG A 6 -15.86 -16.24 -0.68
CA ARG A 6 -14.81 -15.61 0.14
C ARG A 6 -13.84 -16.70 0.59
N LYS A 7 -12.53 -16.39 0.55
CA LYS A 7 -11.47 -17.34 0.93
C LYS A 7 -11.69 -17.96 2.32
N GLN A 8 -12.14 -17.13 3.29
CA GLN A 8 -12.48 -17.55 4.66
C GLN A 8 -13.67 -18.54 4.77
N GLN A 9 -14.50 -18.66 3.73
CA GLN A 9 -15.63 -19.62 3.71
C GLN A 9 -15.23 -21.00 3.17
N VAL A 10 -14.04 -21.11 2.59
CA VAL A 10 -13.60 -22.30 1.86
C VAL A 10 -12.35 -22.93 2.50
N VAL A 11 -11.59 -22.11 3.26
CA VAL A 11 -10.29 -22.52 3.81
C VAL A 11 -10.21 -22.02 5.25
N ASP A 12 -9.82 -22.90 6.15
CA ASP A 12 -9.51 -22.55 7.54
C ASP A 12 -8.11 -21.89 7.56
N LEU A 13 -8.10 -20.58 7.69
CA LEU A 13 -6.88 -19.77 7.73
C LEU A 13 -6.76 -19.13 9.12
N PRO A 14 -5.53 -18.96 9.63
CA PRO A 14 -5.30 -18.19 10.85
C PRO A 14 -5.87 -16.76 10.76
N PRO A 15 -6.18 -16.10 11.89
CA PRO A 15 -6.78 -14.77 11.87
C PRO A 15 -5.87 -13.74 11.20
N LYS A 16 -6.48 -12.83 10.41
CA LYS A 16 -5.83 -11.67 9.82
C LYS A 16 -6.26 -10.41 10.57
N GLN A 17 -5.32 -9.68 11.13
CA GLN A 17 -5.56 -8.42 11.84
C GLN A 17 -4.95 -7.25 11.07
N ARG A 18 -5.65 -6.13 11.02
CA ARG A 18 -5.14 -4.86 10.47
C ARG A 18 -4.95 -3.86 11.60
N ARG A 19 -3.76 -3.27 11.69
CA ARG A 19 -3.39 -2.27 12.69
C ARG A 19 -2.99 -0.98 12.00
N LEU A 20 -3.71 0.10 12.30
CA LEU A 20 -3.37 1.43 11.82
C LEU A 20 -2.29 2.04 12.72
N HIS A 21 -1.25 2.58 12.09
CA HIS A 21 -0.14 3.27 12.75
C HIS A 21 -0.10 4.72 12.26
N PRO A 22 -0.71 5.66 12.98
CA PRO A 22 -0.54 7.08 12.70
C PRO A 22 0.94 7.46 12.83
N VAL A 23 1.46 8.12 11.81
CA VAL A 23 2.84 8.63 11.80
C VAL A 23 2.79 10.09 12.20
N ALA A 24 3.44 10.44 13.30
CA ALA A 24 3.64 11.82 13.71
C ALA A 24 4.97 12.33 13.16
N LEU A 25 4.96 13.53 12.60
CA LEU A 25 6.15 14.25 12.16
C LEU A 25 6.59 15.24 13.24
N SER A 26 7.89 15.44 13.40
CA SER A 26 8.42 16.58 14.13
C SER A 26 8.06 17.88 13.40
N GLU A 27 8.16 19.01 14.09
CA GLU A 27 7.85 20.33 13.52
C GLU A 27 8.70 20.61 12.25
N ALA A 28 9.97 20.26 12.26
CA ALA A 28 10.86 20.42 11.11
C ALA A 28 10.45 19.50 9.95
N GLU A 29 10.09 18.24 10.21
CA GLU A 29 9.61 17.32 9.18
C GLU A 29 8.27 17.76 8.62
N LEU A 30 7.35 18.29 9.47
CA LEU A 30 6.06 18.81 9.03
C LEU A 30 6.26 20.00 8.10
N THR A 31 7.12 20.96 8.46
CA THR A 31 7.46 22.09 7.59
C THR A 31 8.02 21.62 6.25
N GLY A 32 8.89 20.62 6.25
CA GLY A 32 9.43 20.04 5.03
C GLY A 32 8.38 19.30 4.18
N PHE A 33 7.47 18.60 4.83
CA PHE A 33 6.34 17.92 4.20
C PHE A 33 5.39 18.94 3.52
N ASP A 34 4.97 19.96 4.25
CA ASP A 34 4.06 20.99 3.76
C ASP A 34 4.66 21.74 2.58
N HIS A 35 5.93 22.13 2.67
CA HIS A 35 6.62 22.78 1.56
C HIS A 35 6.65 21.92 0.29
N ARG A 36 6.90 20.62 0.41
CA ARG A 36 6.87 19.71 -0.74
C ARG A 36 5.48 19.54 -1.33
N VAL A 37 4.46 19.48 -0.48
CA VAL A 37 3.05 19.41 -0.92
C VAL A 37 2.67 20.71 -1.65
N GLU A 38 3.01 21.89 -1.12
CA GLU A 38 2.79 23.18 -1.76
C GLU A 38 3.43 23.25 -3.16
N LEU A 39 4.67 22.82 -3.33
CA LEU A 39 5.33 22.80 -4.63
C LEU A 39 4.58 21.96 -5.68
N VAL A 40 4.04 20.81 -5.27
CA VAL A 40 3.26 19.94 -6.15
C VAL A 40 1.90 20.57 -6.47
N LEU A 41 1.25 21.19 -5.49
CA LEU A 41 0.00 21.92 -5.69
C LEU A 41 0.19 23.11 -6.63
N ASP A 42 1.23 23.91 -6.45
CA ASP A 42 1.55 25.04 -7.32
C ASP A 42 1.82 24.60 -8.77
N HIS A 43 2.53 23.49 -8.95
CA HIS A 43 2.73 22.92 -10.27
C HIS A 43 1.41 22.47 -10.90
N TYR A 44 0.56 21.79 -10.16
CA TYR A 44 -0.76 21.35 -10.58
C TYR A 44 -1.65 22.55 -11.00
N TRP A 45 -1.75 23.60 -10.17
CA TRP A 45 -2.58 24.77 -10.45
C TRP A 45 -2.08 25.53 -11.68
N ARG A 46 -0.77 25.71 -11.86
CA ARG A 46 -0.20 26.34 -13.06
C ARG A 46 -0.59 25.59 -14.33
N ARG A 47 -0.45 24.29 -14.37
CA ARG A 47 -0.80 23.48 -15.53
C ARG A 47 -2.31 23.51 -15.83
N LEU A 48 -3.12 23.51 -14.78
CA LEU A 48 -4.57 23.61 -14.93
C LEU A 48 -4.99 24.97 -15.53
N GLN A 49 -4.36 26.07 -15.12
CA GLN A 49 -4.61 27.42 -15.65
C GLN A 49 -4.17 27.56 -17.12
N LEU A 50 -3.10 26.90 -17.51
CA LEU A 50 -2.59 26.90 -18.89
C LEU A 50 -3.43 26.04 -19.85
N GLY A 51 -4.39 25.28 -19.34
CA GLY A 51 -5.23 24.40 -20.16
C GLY A 51 -4.47 23.22 -20.77
N GLU A 52 -3.26 22.96 -20.29
CA GLU A 52 -2.34 21.98 -20.87
C GLU A 52 -2.75 20.51 -20.59
N VAL A 53 -3.81 20.30 -19.78
CA VAL A 53 -4.05 18.94 -19.24
C VAL A 53 -5.53 18.57 -19.15
N ARG A 54 -5.77 17.26 -19.38
CA ARG A 54 -7.08 16.65 -19.07
C ARG A 54 -7.23 16.56 -17.55
N ARG A 55 -8.22 17.30 -17.00
CA ARG A 55 -8.48 17.41 -15.55
C ARG A 55 -8.39 16.08 -14.78
N ASP A 56 -8.89 14.99 -15.35
CA ASP A 56 -8.94 13.68 -14.69
C ASP A 56 -7.56 13.03 -14.51
N ALA A 57 -6.67 13.15 -15.49
CA ALA A 57 -5.32 12.61 -15.40
C ALA A 57 -4.45 13.38 -14.39
N GLU A 58 -4.67 14.69 -14.29
CA GLU A 58 -3.91 15.55 -13.37
C GLU A 58 -4.30 15.33 -11.91
N HIS A 59 -5.58 15.14 -11.61
CA HIS A 59 -6.00 14.81 -10.25
C HIS A 59 -5.32 13.52 -9.75
N LEU A 60 -5.25 12.50 -10.62
CA LEU A 60 -4.57 11.25 -10.27
C LEU A 60 -3.05 11.44 -10.12
N ALA A 61 -2.43 12.25 -10.98
CA ALA A 61 -1.00 12.57 -10.89
C ALA A 61 -0.69 13.35 -9.61
N LEU A 62 -1.51 14.33 -9.25
CA LEU A 62 -1.39 15.09 -8.01
C LEU A 62 -1.44 14.15 -6.79
N LEU A 63 -2.48 13.31 -6.68
CA LEU A 63 -2.60 12.36 -5.58
C LEU A 63 -1.44 11.37 -5.53
N THR A 64 -0.96 10.91 -6.70
CA THR A 64 0.20 10.01 -6.76
C THR A 64 1.44 10.70 -6.20
N SER A 65 1.66 11.97 -6.56
CA SER A 65 2.79 12.76 -6.04
C SER A 65 2.68 13.00 -4.53
N MET A 66 1.49 13.35 -4.03
CA MET A 66 1.26 13.52 -2.58
C MET A 66 1.50 12.22 -1.81
N ARG A 67 1.05 11.08 -2.34
CA ARG A 67 1.30 9.77 -1.74
C ARG A 67 2.77 9.40 -1.75
N GLN A 68 3.51 9.74 -2.81
CA GLN A 68 4.95 9.51 -2.86
C GLN A 68 5.68 10.35 -1.82
N ILE A 69 5.32 11.62 -1.66
CA ILE A 69 5.86 12.49 -0.60
C ILE A 69 5.54 11.87 0.77
N ALA A 70 4.29 11.51 1.02
CA ALA A 70 3.90 10.89 2.30
C ALA A 70 4.67 9.58 2.56
N ALA A 71 4.91 8.75 1.54
CA ALA A 71 5.71 7.53 1.67
C ALA A 71 7.14 7.83 2.13
N GLU A 72 7.78 8.86 1.57
CA GLU A 72 9.14 9.26 1.94
C GLU A 72 9.22 9.75 3.39
N PHE A 73 8.25 10.54 3.86
CA PHE A 73 8.22 11.00 5.26
C PHE A 73 7.83 9.89 6.25
N LYS A 74 7.27 8.79 5.80
CA LYS A 74 7.00 7.61 6.63
C LYS A 74 8.20 6.66 6.79
N LEU A 75 9.30 6.87 6.05
CA LEU A 75 10.46 5.96 6.09
C LEU A 75 11.06 5.76 7.49
N PRO A 76 11.24 6.80 8.34
CA PRO A 76 11.75 6.61 9.69
C PRO A 76 10.86 5.71 10.54
N ALA A 77 9.53 5.93 10.49
CA ALA A 77 8.57 5.12 11.23
C ALA A 77 8.50 3.69 10.70
N ALA A 78 8.55 3.50 9.38
CA ALA A 78 8.60 2.18 8.75
C ALA A 78 9.84 1.40 9.19
N ARG A 79 11.01 2.06 9.19
CA ARG A 79 12.27 1.47 9.65
C ARG A 79 12.18 1.02 11.09
N GLN A 80 11.75 1.91 12.00
CA GLN A 80 11.62 1.59 13.42
C GLN A 80 10.69 0.41 13.67
N LEU A 81 9.56 0.35 12.97
CA LEU A 81 8.61 -0.75 13.08
C LEU A 81 9.23 -2.07 12.61
N VAL A 82 9.85 -2.09 11.43
CA VAL A 82 10.50 -3.29 10.89
C VAL A 82 11.64 -3.76 11.80
N GLU A 83 12.50 -2.85 12.27
CA GLU A 83 13.59 -3.18 13.20
C GLU A 83 13.04 -3.75 14.53
N SER A 84 11.93 -3.22 15.03
CA SER A 84 11.28 -3.72 16.23
C SER A 84 10.76 -5.15 16.06
N LEU A 85 10.11 -5.44 14.93
CA LEU A 85 9.59 -6.77 14.61
C LEU A 85 10.74 -7.77 14.43
N ARG A 86 11.79 -7.39 13.71
CA ARG A 86 12.98 -8.24 13.50
C ARG A 86 13.70 -8.57 14.82
N ARG A 87 13.77 -7.62 15.76
CA ARG A 87 14.33 -7.89 17.11
C ARG A 87 13.51 -8.92 17.91
N GLN A 88 12.22 -9.10 17.55
CA GLN A 88 11.35 -10.13 18.12
C GLN A 88 11.47 -11.47 17.39
N GLY A 89 12.36 -11.57 16.39
CA GLY A 89 12.55 -12.77 15.58
C GLY A 89 11.51 -12.92 14.44
N GLU A 90 10.74 -11.85 14.15
CA GLU A 90 9.67 -11.91 13.17
C GLU A 90 10.17 -11.58 11.76
N ALA A 91 9.70 -12.35 10.77
CA ALA A 91 9.90 -12.05 9.36
C ALA A 91 8.84 -11.06 8.86
N VAL A 92 9.28 -10.05 8.10
CA VAL A 92 8.45 -8.92 7.68
C VAL A 92 8.49 -8.77 6.16
N VAL A 93 7.31 -8.57 5.55
CA VAL A 93 7.19 -8.09 4.18
C VAL A 93 6.67 -6.66 4.20
N LEU A 94 7.41 -5.73 3.58
CA LEU A 94 6.99 -4.35 3.43
C LEU A 94 6.60 -4.07 1.98
N PHE A 95 5.41 -3.55 1.78
CA PHE A 95 4.90 -3.17 0.46
C PHE A 95 4.85 -1.66 0.27
N SER A 96 5.19 -1.23 -0.95
CA SER A 96 5.01 0.13 -1.44
C SER A 96 4.63 0.13 -2.93
N GLY A 97 3.91 1.15 -3.38
CA GLY A 97 3.69 1.42 -4.81
C GLY A 97 4.91 2.03 -5.50
N PHE A 98 5.88 2.53 -4.71
CA PHE A 98 7.03 3.27 -5.20
C PHE A 98 8.33 2.52 -4.94
N VAL A 99 9.20 2.48 -5.97
CA VAL A 99 10.50 1.78 -5.87
C VAL A 99 11.51 2.56 -5.03
N ALA A 100 11.53 3.90 -5.16
CA ALA A 100 12.53 4.72 -4.48
C ALA A 100 12.48 4.61 -2.93
N PRO A 101 11.32 4.69 -2.26
CA PRO A 101 11.22 4.43 -0.82
C PRO A 101 11.73 3.04 -0.41
N LEU A 102 11.45 2.01 -1.22
CA LEU A 102 11.93 0.65 -0.93
C LEU A 102 13.45 0.54 -1.02
N GLN A 103 14.07 1.21 -2.00
CA GLN A 103 15.52 1.25 -2.14
C GLN A 103 16.18 1.96 -0.97
N LEU A 104 15.61 3.07 -0.49
CA LEU A 104 16.12 3.78 0.70
C LEU A 104 16.00 2.92 1.97
N LEU A 105 14.89 2.21 2.13
CA LEU A 105 14.72 1.27 3.24
C LEU A 105 15.70 0.10 3.12
N GLN A 106 15.95 -0.42 1.91
CA GLN A 106 16.92 -1.49 1.71
C GLN A 106 18.34 -1.09 2.15
N GLN A 107 18.75 0.15 1.86
CA GLN A 107 20.06 0.65 2.27
C GLN A 107 20.26 0.66 3.80
N THR A 108 19.19 0.86 4.54
CA THR A 108 19.24 0.97 6.01
C THR A 108 18.90 -0.32 6.74
N LEU A 109 17.92 -1.07 6.23
CA LEU A 109 17.42 -2.31 6.84
C LEU A 109 18.16 -3.55 6.33
N GLY A 110 18.78 -3.45 5.15
CA GLY A 110 19.14 -4.63 4.37
C GLY A 110 17.88 -5.33 3.85
N GLY A 111 17.99 -6.62 3.60
CA GLY A 111 16.85 -7.43 3.13
C GLY A 111 16.77 -7.57 1.62
N GLU A 112 15.79 -8.33 1.19
CA GLU A 112 15.54 -8.62 -0.22
C GLU A 112 14.66 -7.54 -0.84
N LEU A 113 15.02 -7.07 -2.04
CA LEU A 113 14.20 -6.18 -2.83
C LEU A 113 13.45 -6.98 -3.91
N LEU A 114 12.15 -6.74 -4.06
CA LEU A 114 11.29 -7.42 -5.03
C LEU A 114 10.52 -6.37 -5.85
N THR A 115 11.03 -6.04 -7.04
CA THR A 115 10.44 -5.02 -7.92
C THR A 115 10.30 -5.53 -9.36
N GLY A 116 9.48 -4.82 -10.14
CA GLY A 116 9.31 -5.13 -11.56
C GLY A 116 10.57 -4.94 -12.42
N ARG A 117 11.62 -4.28 -11.89
CA ARG A 117 12.88 -4.05 -12.61
C ARG A 117 13.80 -5.28 -12.68
N GLN A 118 13.60 -6.24 -11.77
CA GLN A 118 14.38 -7.48 -11.72
C GLN A 118 13.89 -8.48 -12.76
N ARG A 119 14.80 -9.35 -13.22
CA ARG A 119 14.43 -10.50 -14.05
C ARG A 119 13.62 -11.52 -13.24
N PRO A 120 12.79 -12.35 -13.88
CA PRO A 120 12.00 -13.37 -13.17
C PRO A 120 12.83 -14.29 -12.26
N ALA A 121 14.01 -14.72 -12.70
CA ALA A 121 14.91 -15.58 -11.92
C ALA A 121 15.42 -14.85 -10.66
N GLU A 122 15.88 -13.61 -10.78
CA GLU A 122 16.36 -12.81 -9.66
C GLU A 122 15.27 -12.57 -8.60
N ARG A 123 14.03 -12.38 -9.05
CA ARG A 123 12.88 -12.26 -8.14
C ARG A 123 12.62 -13.57 -7.39
N GLN A 124 12.70 -14.70 -8.08
CA GLN A 124 12.51 -15.99 -7.44
C GLN A 124 13.62 -16.27 -6.42
N GLU A 125 14.87 -15.98 -6.73
CA GLU A 125 15.98 -16.10 -5.79
C GLU A 125 15.80 -15.23 -4.54
N SER A 126 15.33 -13.98 -4.69
CA SER A 126 15.04 -13.11 -3.54
C SER A 126 13.93 -13.69 -2.65
N VAL A 127 12.88 -14.25 -3.25
CA VAL A 127 11.81 -14.93 -2.52
C VAL A 127 12.34 -16.18 -1.82
N ASP A 128 13.16 -16.98 -2.49
CA ASP A 128 13.72 -18.21 -1.93
C ASP A 128 14.63 -17.91 -0.74
N ARG A 129 15.53 -16.91 -0.83
CA ARG A 129 16.36 -16.47 0.30
C ARG A 129 15.53 -16.00 1.49
N PHE A 130 14.46 -15.26 1.25
CA PHE A 130 13.54 -14.86 2.29
C PHE A 130 12.83 -16.07 2.93
N GLN A 131 12.29 -16.96 2.15
CA GLN A 131 11.57 -18.14 2.64
C GLN A 131 12.48 -19.12 3.40
N GLN A 132 13.76 -19.23 3.01
CA GLN A 132 14.77 -20.05 3.68
C GLN A 132 15.32 -19.41 4.97
N GLY A 133 14.90 -18.20 5.31
CA GLY A 133 15.37 -17.52 6.51
C GLY A 133 16.76 -16.89 6.40
N GLN A 134 17.30 -16.77 5.19
CA GLN A 134 18.56 -16.06 4.96
C GLN A 134 18.41 -14.54 5.15
N ASN A 135 17.17 -14.06 5.06
CA ASN A 135 16.80 -12.68 5.30
C ASN A 135 15.42 -12.59 5.97
N ASP A 136 15.25 -11.70 6.95
CA ASP A 136 14.00 -11.54 7.68
C ASP A 136 13.15 -10.35 7.18
N CYS A 137 13.61 -9.67 6.13
CA CYS A 137 12.91 -8.54 5.54
C CYS A 137 12.85 -8.67 4.02
N LEU A 138 11.63 -8.55 3.46
CA LEU A 138 11.39 -8.47 2.02
C LEU A 138 10.67 -7.16 1.71
N LEU A 139 11.25 -6.37 0.83
CA LEU A 139 10.74 -5.06 0.39
C LEU A 139 10.17 -5.22 -1.03
N ALA A 140 8.86 -5.10 -1.20
CA ALA A 140 8.19 -5.45 -2.45
C ALA A 140 7.29 -4.33 -2.98
N THR A 141 7.21 -4.19 -4.32
CA THR A 141 6.17 -3.36 -4.91
C THR A 141 4.84 -4.14 -5.03
N PHE A 142 3.69 -3.44 -4.94
CA PHE A 142 2.38 -4.08 -5.11
C PHE A 142 2.26 -4.83 -6.43
N GLY A 143 2.81 -4.28 -7.52
CA GLY A 143 2.79 -4.93 -8.83
C GLY A 143 3.53 -6.27 -8.88
N THR A 144 4.60 -6.43 -8.11
CA THR A 144 5.30 -7.72 -7.99
C THR A 144 4.56 -8.70 -7.08
N GLY A 145 3.80 -8.20 -6.13
CA GLY A 145 2.85 -9.00 -5.36
C GLY A 145 1.86 -9.76 -6.26
N ALA A 146 1.47 -9.22 -7.42
CA ALA A 146 0.58 -9.88 -8.38
C ALA A 146 1.18 -11.13 -9.06
N LEU A 147 2.51 -11.33 -9.03
CA LEU A 147 3.21 -12.40 -9.74
C LEU A 147 3.09 -13.81 -9.10
N GLY A 148 2.26 -13.99 -8.09
CA GLY A 148 1.92 -15.32 -7.57
C GLY A 148 2.86 -15.88 -6.51
N PHE A 149 3.90 -15.16 -6.08
CA PHE A 149 4.80 -15.61 -5.02
C PHE A 149 4.07 -15.91 -3.72
N THR A 150 4.52 -16.92 -3.02
CA THR A 150 4.03 -17.29 -1.69
C THR A 150 5.04 -16.82 -0.65
N LEU A 151 4.58 -16.04 0.35
CA LEU A 151 5.42 -15.42 1.38
C LEU A 151 4.95 -15.83 2.78
N HIS A 152 4.59 -17.09 2.97
CA HIS A 152 3.96 -17.61 4.19
C HIS A 152 4.87 -17.58 5.43
N ARG A 153 6.19 -17.40 5.25
CA ARG A 153 7.11 -17.18 6.37
C ARG A 153 6.84 -15.87 7.10
N ALA A 154 6.31 -14.85 6.40
CA ALA A 154 6.02 -13.57 7.01
C ALA A 154 4.73 -13.60 7.82
N ARG A 155 4.81 -13.24 9.11
CA ARG A 155 3.68 -13.01 10.00
C ARG A 155 3.26 -11.54 10.07
N HIS A 156 4.11 -10.66 9.57
CA HIS A 156 3.91 -9.22 9.57
C HIS A 156 4.02 -8.66 8.15
N VAL A 157 2.99 -7.95 7.74
CA VAL A 157 2.98 -7.14 6.52
C VAL A 157 2.95 -5.68 6.91
N VAL A 158 3.86 -4.87 6.38
CA VAL A 158 3.88 -3.42 6.57
C VAL A 158 3.50 -2.76 5.25
N LEU A 159 2.48 -1.93 5.26
CA LEU A 159 2.08 -1.13 4.10
C LEU A 159 2.54 0.31 4.32
N LEU A 160 3.51 0.73 3.52
CA LEU A 160 4.02 2.11 3.56
C LEU A 160 2.94 3.09 3.10
N GLU A 161 2.21 2.74 2.06
CA GLU A 161 0.94 3.33 1.65
C GLU A 161 0.00 2.22 1.15
N ARG A 162 -1.30 2.51 1.01
CA ARG A 162 -2.26 1.53 0.46
C ARG A 162 -2.31 1.63 -1.05
N PRO A 163 -2.56 0.53 -1.76
CA PRO A 163 -2.84 0.56 -3.20
C PRO A 163 -4.20 1.21 -3.49
N TRP A 164 -4.47 1.52 -4.76
CA TRP A 164 -5.70 2.22 -5.17
C TRP A 164 -6.97 1.36 -5.15
N THR A 165 -6.84 0.06 -5.02
CA THR A 165 -7.99 -0.84 -5.04
C THR A 165 -7.97 -1.83 -3.88
N PRO A 166 -9.16 -2.19 -3.33
CA PRO A 166 -9.24 -3.24 -2.31
C PRO A 166 -8.68 -4.57 -2.80
N GLY A 167 -8.85 -4.88 -4.10
CA GLY A 167 -8.33 -6.11 -4.70
C GLY A 167 -6.80 -6.20 -4.66
N ASP A 168 -6.10 -5.12 -4.99
CA ASP A 168 -4.63 -5.07 -4.90
C ASP A 168 -4.16 -5.15 -3.44
N LEU A 169 -4.92 -4.54 -2.53
CA LEU A 169 -4.65 -4.61 -1.09
C LEU A 169 -4.76 -6.04 -0.59
N ASP A 170 -5.90 -6.69 -0.87
CA ASP A 170 -6.13 -8.08 -0.46
C ASP A 170 -5.12 -9.02 -1.13
N GLN A 171 -4.76 -8.79 -2.40
CA GLN A 171 -3.71 -9.56 -3.07
C GLN A 171 -2.36 -9.46 -2.35
N ALA A 172 -1.93 -8.25 -1.98
CA ALA A 172 -0.66 -8.06 -1.27
C ALA A 172 -0.65 -8.78 0.08
N GLU A 173 -1.70 -8.60 0.88
CA GLU A 173 -1.84 -9.27 2.17
C GLU A 173 -1.94 -10.80 2.02
N ASP A 174 -2.65 -11.26 1.01
CA ASP A 174 -2.89 -12.70 0.73
C ASP A 174 -1.66 -13.44 0.21
N ARG A 175 -0.57 -12.74 -0.16
CA ARG A 175 0.73 -13.38 -0.41
C ARG A 175 1.32 -14.00 0.84
N CYS A 176 1.09 -13.35 1.96
CA CYS A 176 1.52 -13.82 3.27
C CYS A 176 0.43 -14.68 3.95
N HIS A 177 -0.86 -14.33 3.78
CA HIS A 177 -1.99 -15.03 4.39
C HIS A 177 -2.40 -16.27 3.60
N ARG A 178 -1.72 -17.38 3.85
CA ARG A 178 -1.93 -18.65 3.12
C ARG A 178 -1.93 -19.87 4.04
N LEU A 179 -2.42 -20.99 3.47
CA LEU A 179 -2.27 -22.32 4.08
C LEU A 179 -0.79 -22.61 4.37
N GLY A 180 -0.52 -23.13 5.53
CA GLY A 180 0.85 -23.40 6.01
C GLY A 180 1.41 -22.34 6.94
N MET A 181 0.68 -21.22 7.19
CA MET A 181 1.00 -20.32 8.30
C MET A 181 0.65 -21.00 9.64
N GLY A 182 1.59 -20.98 10.59
CA GLY A 182 1.34 -21.51 11.95
C GLY A 182 0.51 -20.56 12.81
N ASP A 183 0.64 -19.25 12.57
CA ASP A 183 0.02 -18.20 13.36
C ASP A 183 -0.70 -17.17 12.48
N GLY A 184 -1.42 -16.21 13.12
CA GLY A 184 -2.14 -15.16 12.42
C GLY A 184 -1.24 -14.15 11.69
N LEU A 185 -1.80 -13.47 10.69
CA LEU A 185 -1.17 -12.38 9.97
C LEU A 185 -1.53 -11.03 10.60
N THR A 186 -0.54 -10.20 10.90
CA THR A 186 -0.74 -8.80 11.28
C THR A 186 -0.32 -7.87 10.15
N CYS A 187 -1.26 -7.09 9.64
CA CYS A 187 -1.04 -6.09 8.61
C CYS A 187 -0.95 -4.71 9.27
N HIS A 188 0.21 -4.08 9.19
CA HIS A 188 0.49 -2.76 9.74
C HIS A 188 0.33 -1.70 8.67
N TRP A 189 -0.61 -0.78 8.86
CA TRP A 189 -0.90 0.30 7.93
C TRP A 189 -0.32 1.60 8.46
N LEU A 190 0.74 2.11 7.84
CA LEU A 190 1.28 3.43 8.15
C LEU A 190 0.39 4.50 7.51
N GLN A 191 0.02 5.53 8.27
CA GLN A 191 -0.85 6.60 7.83
C GLN A 191 -0.24 7.95 8.18
N LEU A 192 -0.10 8.83 7.19
CA LEU A 192 0.40 10.19 7.34
C LEU A 192 -0.49 11.16 6.55
N GLY A 193 -1.13 12.08 7.30
CA GLY A 193 -1.86 13.21 6.73
C GLY A 193 -3.10 12.86 5.93
N ALA A 194 -3.69 13.89 5.31
CA ALA A 194 -4.96 13.84 4.61
C ALA A 194 -4.92 12.95 3.35
N ALA A 195 -3.78 12.88 2.65
CA ALA A 195 -3.66 12.09 1.44
C ALA A 195 -3.84 10.58 1.70
N ASP A 196 -3.26 10.06 2.79
CA ASP A 196 -3.45 8.66 3.18
C ASP A 196 -4.89 8.41 3.66
N GLN A 197 -5.45 9.34 4.45
CA GLN A 197 -6.84 9.24 4.92
C GLN A 197 -7.83 9.21 3.75
N LEU A 198 -7.60 10.03 2.73
CA LEU A 198 -8.38 10.02 1.51
C LEU A 198 -8.34 8.67 0.80
N VAL A 199 -7.15 8.09 0.62
CA VAL A 199 -7.00 6.78 -0.02
C VAL A 199 -7.69 5.69 0.81
N ASP A 200 -7.58 5.75 2.13
CA ASP A 200 -8.27 4.81 3.03
C ASP A 200 -9.80 4.91 2.90
N GLY A 201 -10.34 6.13 2.82
CA GLY A 201 -11.77 6.37 2.56
C GLY A 201 -12.21 5.85 1.19
N LEU A 202 -11.39 6.05 0.15
CA LEU A 202 -11.65 5.51 -1.19
C LEU A 202 -11.68 3.98 -1.21
N LEU A 203 -10.75 3.35 -0.51
CA LEU A 203 -10.70 1.88 -0.39
C LEU A 203 -11.94 1.35 0.33
N ALA A 204 -12.35 1.99 1.43
CA ALA A 204 -13.54 1.61 2.17
C ALA A 204 -14.80 1.71 1.29
N SER A 205 -15.01 2.85 0.62
CA SER A 205 -16.17 3.05 -0.26
C SER A 205 -16.19 2.08 -1.45
N LYS A 206 -15.04 1.74 -2.02
CA LYS A 206 -14.95 0.74 -3.09
C LYS A 206 -15.23 -0.67 -2.58
N ALA A 207 -14.76 -1.01 -1.38
CA ALA A 207 -15.03 -2.31 -0.75
C ALA A 207 -16.54 -2.49 -0.53
N GLU A 208 -17.22 -1.47 0.00
CA GLU A 208 -18.68 -1.47 0.18
C GLU A 208 -19.42 -1.67 -1.15
N ARG A 209 -19.01 -0.96 -2.21
CA ARG A 209 -19.61 -1.11 -3.55
C ARG A 209 -19.41 -2.51 -4.14
N ILE A 210 -18.24 -3.11 -3.95
CA ILE A 210 -17.97 -4.49 -4.38
C ILE A 210 -18.87 -5.45 -3.61
N GLU A 211 -19.04 -5.25 -2.31
CA GLU A 211 -19.91 -6.08 -1.47
C GLU A 211 -21.38 -5.99 -1.89
N VAL A 212 -21.86 -4.79 -2.24
CA VAL A 212 -23.21 -4.57 -2.77
C VAL A 212 -23.40 -5.21 -4.14
N LEU A 213 -22.39 -5.16 -5.03
CA LEU A 213 -22.45 -5.77 -6.37
C LEU A 213 -22.43 -7.30 -6.34
N LEU A 214 -21.70 -7.88 -5.38
CA LEU A 214 -21.59 -9.33 -5.22
C LEU A 214 -22.65 -9.92 -4.29
N GLY A 215 -23.38 -9.05 -3.58
CA GLY A 215 -24.49 -9.42 -2.70
C GLY A 215 -25.79 -9.76 -3.47
N PRO A 216 -26.80 -10.31 -2.79
CA PRO A 216 -28.05 -10.74 -3.43
C PRO A 216 -28.93 -9.59 -3.97
N ARG A 217 -28.58 -8.33 -3.73
CA ARG A 217 -29.32 -7.16 -4.22
C ARG A 217 -28.48 -6.38 -5.23
N ARG A 218 -28.87 -6.42 -6.51
CA ARG A 218 -28.37 -5.53 -7.56
C ARG A 218 -28.92 -4.12 -7.32
N LEU A 219 -28.14 -3.26 -6.68
CA LEU A 219 -28.42 -1.83 -6.65
C LEU A 219 -27.69 -1.16 -7.81
N SER A 220 -28.40 -0.32 -8.57
CA SER A 220 -27.78 0.56 -9.58
C SER A 220 -26.97 1.65 -8.86
N LEU A 221 -25.68 1.44 -8.72
CA LEU A 221 -24.79 2.44 -8.16
C LEU A 221 -24.38 3.43 -9.25
N GLN A 222 -24.67 4.72 -9.04
CA GLN A 222 -24.06 5.78 -9.85
C GLN A 222 -22.54 5.69 -9.73
N ARG A 223 -21.86 5.55 -10.87
CA ARG A 223 -20.40 5.56 -10.94
C ARG A 223 -19.90 6.98 -10.66
N GLN A 224 -19.59 7.30 -9.43
CA GLN A 224 -18.68 8.41 -9.18
C GLN A 224 -17.28 7.98 -9.67
N SER A 225 -16.72 8.73 -10.59
CA SER A 225 -15.38 8.48 -11.07
C SER A 225 -14.37 8.84 -9.97
N LEU A 226 -13.23 8.14 -9.92
CA LEU A 226 -12.12 8.46 -9.00
C LEU A 226 -11.75 9.97 -9.03
N PRO A 227 -11.70 10.61 -10.23
CA PRO A 227 -11.45 12.05 -10.33
C PRO A 227 -12.51 12.95 -9.65
N ALA A 228 -13.77 12.56 -9.63
CA ALA A 228 -14.80 13.34 -8.95
C ALA A 228 -14.62 13.29 -7.43
N MET A 229 -14.31 12.11 -6.88
CA MET A 229 -14.06 11.96 -5.43
C MET A 229 -12.80 12.72 -4.97
N VAL A 230 -11.76 12.76 -5.80
CA VAL A 230 -10.54 13.53 -5.55
C VAL A 230 -10.84 15.03 -5.56
N ARG A 231 -11.66 15.50 -6.51
CA ARG A 231 -12.09 16.89 -6.59
C ARG A 231 -12.86 17.32 -5.35
N ASP A 232 -13.80 16.49 -4.90
CA ASP A 232 -14.61 16.77 -3.71
C ASP A 232 -13.72 16.88 -2.46
N CYS A 233 -12.66 16.07 -2.37
CA CYS A 233 -11.71 16.16 -1.26
C CYS A 233 -10.74 17.33 -1.36
N LEU A 234 -10.33 17.75 -2.55
CA LEU A 234 -9.48 18.94 -2.75
C LEU A 234 -10.25 20.25 -2.53
N GLN A 235 -11.58 20.23 -2.57
CA GLN A 235 -12.42 21.39 -2.20
C GLN A 235 -12.59 21.54 -0.68
N LEU A 236 -12.18 20.54 0.11
CA LEU A 236 -12.23 20.53 1.57
C LEU A 236 -10.88 20.88 2.22
N LEU A 237 -9.81 21.05 1.42
CA LEU A 237 -8.49 21.55 1.80
C LEU A 237 -8.34 23.03 1.45
#